data_62976fc648f5579a01c4a5658a4d4413
#
_entry.id   62976fc648f5579a01c4a5658a4d4413
#
_cell.length_a   1.000
_cell.length_b   1.000
_cell.length_c   1.000
_cell.angle_alpha   90.00
_cell.angle_beta   90.00
_cell.angle_gamma   90.00
#
_symmetry.space_group_name_H-M   'P 1'
#
loop_
_entity.id
_entity.type
_entity.pdbx_description
1 polymer ?
#
loop_
_entity_poly.entity_id
_entity_poly.type
_entity_poly.pdbx_seq_one_letter_code
_entity_poly.pdbx_strand_id
1 'polypeptide(L)'
;ADSLLRLYPDVDAIAAHSDYMADMARKVADTLYPGNNCLFVGADGFGAPGLGIEAVVKGKLDATAIYPTEGDVIIQTALKILKGEKYDRRTLLQSYLVSTSQEATLLISMDRALTAAVKRVERMHSRAILYLQESQKERAMLYVSLAVLALICGLCVALYRMNLLRRKS
;
A
#
# COMPACT_ATOMS: atom_id res chain seq x y z
N ALA A 1 0.31 -18.30 -28.43
CA ALA A 1 1.52 -17.85 -29.16
C ALA A 1 1.87 -18.80 -30.31
N ASP A 2 2.04 -20.11 -30.04
CA ASP A 2 2.44 -21.08 -31.09
C ASP A 2 1.55 -21.01 -32.36
N SER A 3 0.24 -21.09 -32.20
CA SER A 3 -0.71 -21.03 -33.34
C SER A 3 -0.63 -19.71 -34.10
N LEU A 4 -0.42 -18.59 -33.40
CA LEU A 4 -0.27 -17.27 -34.03
C LEU A 4 1.02 -17.18 -34.83
N LEU A 5 2.14 -17.61 -34.27
CA LEU A 5 3.42 -17.57 -34.93
C LEU A 5 3.52 -18.54 -36.12
N ARG A 6 2.78 -19.65 -36.08
CA ARG A 6 2.63 -20.54 -37.27
C ARG A 6 1.85 -19.90 -38.40
N LEU A 7 0.75 -19.20 -38.07
CA LEU A 7 -0.10 -18.54 -39.06
C LEU A 7 0.51 -17.26 -39.60
N TYR A 8 1.26 -16.56 -38.78
CA TYR A 8 1.86 -15.25 -39.08
C TYR A 8 3.33 -15.25 -38.66
N PRO A 9 4.23 -15.91 -39.42
CA PRO A 9 5.65 -16.02 -39.06
C PRO A 9 6.38 -14.68 -39.05
N ASP A 10 5.89 -13.70 -39.80
CA ASP A 10 6.49 -12.36 -39.97
C ASP A 10 5.78 -11.31 -39.08
N VAL A 11 5.11 -11.70 -38.00
CA VAL A 11 4.45 -10.78 -37.10
C VAL A 11 5.50 -9.90 -36.37
N ASP A 12 5.31 -8.57 -36.42
CA ASP A 12 6.22 -7.60 -35.81
C ASP A 12 6.07 -7.53 -34.28
N ALA A 13 4.83 -7.65 -33.78
CA ALA A 13 4.57 -7.55 -32.36
C ALA A 13 3.36 -8.40 -31.90
N ILE A 14 3.43 -8.92 -30.69
CA ILE A 14 2.34 -9.59 -29.98
C ILE A 14 2.01 -8.77 -28.73
N ALA A 15 0.81 -8.17 -28.72
CA ALA A 15 0.26 -7.55 -27.53
C ALA A 15 -0.61 -8.55 -26.76
N ALA A 16 -0.31 -8.78 -25.50
CA ALA A 16 -1.07 -9.67 -24.66
C ALA A 16 -1.87 -8.87 -23.60
N HIS A 17 -2.99 -9.45 -23.19
CA HIS A 17 -3.91 -8.85 -22.22
C HIS A 17 -3.26 -8.65 -20.83
N SER A 18 -2.19 -9.37 -20.51
CA SER A 18 -1.46 -9.22 -19.26
C SER A 18 0.05 -9.46 -19.45
N ASP A 19 0.85 -8.94 -18.53
CA ASP A 19 2.31 -9.15 -18.51
C ASP A 19 2.69 -10.62 -18.42
N TYR A 20 1.92 -11.40 -17.66
CA TYR A 20 2.13 -12.85 -17.56
C TYR A 20 1.92 -13.56 -18.90
N MET A 21 0.86 -13.22 -19.62
CA MET A 21 0.56 -13.80 -20.93
C MET A 21 1.62 -13.40 -21.97
N ALA A 22 2.10 -12.16 -21.91
CA ALA A 22 3.17 -11.69 -22.78
C ALA A 22 4.50 -12.46 -22.52
N ASP A 23 4.89 -12.64 -21.26
CA ASP A 23 6.09 -13.39 -20.86
C ASP A 23 6.00 -14.88 -21.29
N MET A 24 4.81 -15.49 -21.15
CA MET A 24 4.58 -16.84 -21.61
C MET A 24 4.62 -16.95 -23.14
N ALA A 25 4.06 -15.95 -23.84
CA ALA A 25 4.12 -15.92 -25.30
C ALA A 25 5.57 -15.80 -25.79
N ARG A 26 6.38 -14.95 -25.14
CA ARG A 26 7.81 -14.81 -25.43
C ARG A 26 8.56 -16.11 -25.23
N LYS A 27 8.37 -16.78 -24.10
CA LYS A 27 9.01 -18.08 -23.84
C LYS A 27 8.70 -19.13 -24.90
N VAL A 28 7.46 -19.18 -25.37
CA VAL A 28 7.06 -20.08 -26.47
C VAL A 28 7.77 -19.68 -27.76
N ALA A 29 7.82 -18.40 -28.07
CA ALA A 29 8.49 -17.88 -29.25
C ALA A 29 10.00 -18.19 -29.25
N ASP A 30 10.68 -17.87 -28.15
CA ASP A 30 12.11 -18.12 -28.00
C ASP A 30 12.48 -19.59 -28.09
N THR A 31 11.57 -20.49 -27.63
CA THR A 31 11.81 -21.94 -27.63
C THR A 31 11.53 -22.57 -29.01
N LEU A 32 10.43 -22.21 -29.64
CA LEU A 32 9.96 -22.86 -30.87
C LEU A 32 10.40 -22.14 -32.15
N TYR A 33 10.69 -20.85 -32.06
CA TYR A 33 11.07 -19.99 -33.20
C TYR A 33 12.32 -19.17 -32.85
N PRO A 34 13.48 -19.82 -32.62
CA PRO A 34 14.71 -19.15 -32.26
C PRO A 34 15.12 -18.15 -33.36
N GLY A 35 15.46 -16.92 -32.94
CA GLY A 35 15.82 -15.85 -33.89
C GLY A 35 14.62 -15.02 -34.39
N ASN A 36 13.40 -15.23 -33.83
CA ASN A 36 12.28 -14.32 -34.12
C ASN A 36 12.60 -12.90 -33.60
N ASN A 37 12.18 -11.89 -34.33
CA ASN A 37 12.33 -10.48 -33.98
C ASN A 37 11.01 -9.86 -33.48
N CYS A 38 10.05 -10.68 -33.09
CA CYS A 38 8.76 -10.24 -32.62
C CYS A 38 8.87 -9.49 -31.29
N LEU A 39 8.24 -8.34 -31.17
CA LEU A 39 8.12 -7.60 -29.93
C LEU A 39 7.00 -8.15 -29.06
N PHE A 40 7.21 -8.20 -27.76
CA PHE A 40 6.20 -8.69 -26.79
C PHE A 40 5.81 -7.58 -25.84
N VAL A 41 4.54 -7.19 -25.91
CA VAL A 41 3.97 -6.11 -25.11
C VAL A 41 2.93 -6.67 -24.15
N GLY A 42 3.11 -6.40 -22.87
CA GLY A 42 2.17 -6.76 -21.81
C GLY A 42 1.24 -5.63 -21.43
N ALA A 43 0.33 -5.94 -20.54
CA ALA A 43 -0.51 -4.97 -19.85
C ALA A 43 -0.53 -5.35 -18.36
N ASP A 44 -0.86 -4.41 -17.51
CA ASP A 44 -0.96 -4.37 -16.04
C ASP A 44 0.17 -3.56 -15.38
N GLY A 45 1.38 -3.54 -15.94
CA GLY A 45 2.55 -2.93 -15.28
C GLY A 45 2.82 -3.55 -13.92
N PHE A 46 2.67 -4.88 -13.81
CA PHE A 46 2.63 -5.58 -12.54
C PHE A 46 3.98 -5.48 -11.81
N GLY A 47 3.96 -5.12 -10.52
CA GLY A 47 5.15 -4.96 -9.68
C GLY A 47 5.70 -6.24 -9.07
N ALA A 48 5.23 -7.44 -9.51
CA ALA A 48 5.75 -8.70 -8.98
C ALA A 48 7.16 -9.01 -9.50
N PRO A 49 8.01 -9.69 -8.69
CA PRO A 49 9.35 -10.04 -9.10
C PRO A 49 9.38 -10.82 -10.41
N GLY A 50 10.09 -10.31 -11.40
CA GLY A 50 10.28 -10.93 -12.71
C GLY A 50 9.16 -10.76 -13.71
N LEU A 51 8.10 -10.02 -13.38
CA LEU A 51 6.97 -9.70 -14.27
C LEU A 51 6.83 -8.20 -14.46
N GLY A 52 6.00 -7.80 -15.41
CA GLY A 52 5.63 -6.43 -15.68
C GLY A 52 6.83 -5.50 -15.88
N ILE A 53 6.94 -4.49 -15.05
CA ILE A 53 8.02 -3.50 -15.14
C ILE A 53 9.41 -4.15 -14.99
N GLU A 54 9.58 -5.13 -14.08
CA GLU A 54 10.85 -5.86 -13.97
C GLU A 54 11.16 -6.71 -15.19
N ALA A 55 10.16 -7.22 -15.90
CA ALA A 55 10.36 -7.97 -17.13
C ALA A 55 10.89 -7.07 -18.24
N VAL A 56 10.48 -5.80 -18.30
CA VAL A 56 11.04 -4.80 -19.24
C VAL A 56 12.51 -4.52 -18.89
N VAL A 57 12.84 -4.33 -17.61
CA VAL A 57 14.26 -4.14 -17.19
C VAL A 57 15.13 -5.31 -17.61
N LYS A 58 14.61 -6.53 -17.52
CA LYS A 58 15.33 -7.77 -17.85
C LYS A 58 15.31 -8.13 -19.34
N GLY A 59 14.68 -7.31 -20.18
CA GLY A 59 14.52 -7.57 -21.62
C GLY A 59 13.64 -8.76 -21.94
N LYS A 60 12.79 -9.20 -20.99
CA LYS A 60 11.80 -10.25 -21.21
C LYS A 60 10.53 -9.76 -21.87
N LEU A 61 10.19 -8.49 -21.69
CA LEU A 61 9.17 -7.78 -22.39
C LEU A 61 9.78 -6.53 -23.02
N ASP A 62 9.29 -6.15 -24.17
CA ASP A 62 9.71 -4.93 -24.86
C ASP A 62 8.97 -3.71 -24.31
N ALA A 63 7.73 -3.91 -23.85
CA ALA A 63 6.96 -2.90 -23.14
C ALA A 63 5.86 -3.49 -22.26
N THR A 64 5.40 -2.69 -21.31
CA THR A 64 4.17 -2.97 -20.56
C THR A 64 3.32 -1.70 -20.42
N ALA A 65 2.01 -1.83 -20.54
CA ALA A 65 1.06 -0.74 -20.32
C ALA A 65 0.62 -0.75 -18.84
N ILE A 66 0.88 0.35 -18.13
CA ILE A 66 0.39 0.55 -16.76
C ILE A 66 -0.93 1.30 -16.84
N TYR A 67 -1.97 0.77 -16.21
CA TYR A 67 -3.21 1.48 -16.00
C TYR A 67 -3.51 1.58 -14.51
N PRO A 68 -3.68 2.80 -13.99
CA PRO A 68 -3.96 3.00 -12.57
C PRO A 68 -5.36 2.46 -12.24
N THR A 69 -5.47 1.80 -11.10
CA THR A 69 -6.77 1.30 -10.60
C THR A 69 -7.63 2.41 -10.00
N GLU A 70 -7.02 3.52 -9.58
CA GLU A 70 -7.65 4.73 -8.98
C GLU A 70 -8.85 4.40 -8.08
N GLY A 71 -8.62 3.56 -7.08
CA GLY A 71 -9.66 3.09 -6.17
C GLY A 71 -10.37 4.22 -5.41
N ASP A 72 -9.70 5.34 -5.17
CA ASP A 72 -10.25 6.55 -4.57
C ASP A 72 -11.30 7.21 -5.47
N VAL A 73 -11.06 7.29 -6.78
CA VAL A 73 -12.02 7.81 -7.78
C VAL A 73 -13.26 6.91 -7.84
N ILE A 74 -13.07 5.60 -7.79
CA ILE A 74 -14.16 4.61 -7.78
C ILE A 74 -15.02 4.81 -6.53
N ILE A 75 -14.41 4.89 -5.35
CA ILE A 75 -15.10 5.08 -4.07
C ILE A 75 -15.84 6.43 -4.05
N GLN A 76 -15.20 7.52 -4.47
CA GLN A 76 -15.84 8.83 -4.53
C GLN A 76 -17.04 8.83 -5.48
N THR A 77 -16.93 8.20 -6.63
CA THR A 77 -18.04 8.07 -7.59
C THR A 77 -19.19 7.26 -6.99
N ALA A 78 -18.91 6.15 -6.33
CA ALA A 78 -19.91 5.35 -5.64
C ALA A 78 -20.62 6.16 -4.53
N LEU A 79 -19.89 6.95 -3.76
CA LEU A 79 -20.47 7.81 -2.73
C LEU A 79 -21.39 8.90 -3.33
N LYS A 80 -21.01 9.51 -4.46
CA LYS A 80 -21.87 10.46 -5.18
C LYS A 80 -23.18 9.81 -5.64
N ILE A 81 -23.08 8.59 -6.20
CA ILE A 81 -24.27 7.83 -6.64
C ILE A 81 -25.20 7.57 -5.46
N LEU A 82 -24.66 7.09 -4.32
CA LEU A 82 -25.44 6.80 -3.12
C LEU A 82 -26.11 8.02 -2.53
N LYS A 83 -25.50 9.20 -2.64
CA LYS A 83 -26.04 10.48 -2.18
C LYS A 83 -27.01 11.13 -3.17
N GLY A 84 -27.19 10.55 -4.37
CA GLY A 84 -27.99 11.18 -5.43
C GLY A 84 -27.34 12.44 -6.03
N GLU A 85 -26.03 12.61 -5.87
CA GLU A 85 -25.28 13.72 -6.42
C GLU A 85 -24.97 13.49 -7.91
N LYS A 86 -24.70 14.59 -8.63
CA LYS A 86 -24.29 14.52 -10.03
C LYS A 86 -22.91 13.86 -10.15
N TYR A 87 -22.78 12.90 -11.04
CA TYR A 87 -21.52 12.20 -11.35
C TYR A 87 -21.34 12.00 -12.85
N ASP A 88 -20.10 11.84 -13.27
CA ASP A 88 -19.76 11.53 -14.65
C ASP A 88 -19.91 10.02 -14.88
N ARG A 89 -20.70 9.63 -15.89
CA ARG A 89 -20.90 8.23 -16.25
C ARG A 89 -19.66 7.60 -16.88
N ARG A 90 -18.72 8.40 -17.33
CA ARG A 90 -17.48 7.96 -17.98
C ARG A 90 -16.31 8.77 -17.45
N THR A 91 -15.42 8.11 -16.74
CA THR A 91 -14.15 8.68 -16.29
C THR A 91 -13.04 8.04 -17.11
N LEU A 92 -12.22 8.88 -17.76
CA LEU A 92 -11.02 8.42 -18.48
C LEU A 92 -9.87 8.44 -17.49
N LEU A 93 -9.26 7.28 -17.28
CA LEU A 93 -8.04 7.14 -16.51
C LEU A 93 -6.84 7.21 -17.44
N GLN A 94 -5.73 7.78 -16.94
CA GLN A 94 -4.52 7.92 -17.74
C GLN A 94 -3.67 6.65 -17.61
N SER A 95 -3.39 6.01 -18.73
CA SER A 95 -2.46 4.87 -18.79
C SER A 95 -1.10 5.32 -19.33
N TYR A 96 -0.07 4.58 -18.97
CA TYR A 96 1.31 4.86 -19.33
C TYR A 96 1.93 3.62 -19.98
N LEU A 97 2.72 3.82 -21.04
CA LEU A 97 3.50 2.75 -21.63
C LEU A 97 4.94 2.86 -21.09
N VAL A 98 5.45 1.77 -20.58
CA VAL A 98 6.85 1.63 -20.16
C VAL A 98 7.55 0.73 -21.16
N SER A 99 8.46 1.30 -21.94
CA SER A 99 9.15 0.62 -23.03
C SER A 99 10.68 0.65 -22.92
N THR A 100 11.21 1.41 -21.96
CA THR A 100 12.65 1.49 -21.76
C THR A 100 13.05 0.94 -20.40
N SER A 101 14.20 0.25 -20.36
CA SER A 101 14.79 -0.23 -19.13
C SER A 101 15.07 0.90 -18.12
N GLN A 102 15.32 2.10 -18.61
CA GLN A 102 15.60 3.28 -17.81
C GLN A 102 14.34 3.79 -17.08
N GLU A 103 13.21 3.92 -17.80
CA GLU A 103 11.91 4.25 -17.21
C GLU A 103 11.45 3.21 -16.22
N ALA A 104 11.56 1.93 -16.58
CA ALA A 104 11.23 0.82 -15.73
C ALA A 104 12.03 0.82 -14.42
N THR A 105 13.34 1.06 -14.49
CA THR A 105 14.22 1.15 -13.31
C THR A 105 13.83 2.33 -12.42
N LEU A 106 13.52 3.48 -13.01
CA LEU A 106 13.08 4.67 -12.29
C LEU A 106 11.78 4.39 -11.53
N LEU A 107 10.78 3.80 -12.19
CA LEU A 107 9.50 3.45 -11.56
C LEU A 107 9.66 2.48 -10.41
N ILE A 108 10.49 1.43 -10.56
CA ILE A 108 10.79 0.48 -9.48
C ILE A 108 11.44 1.20 -8.28
N SER A 109 12.35 2.12 -8.55
CA SER A 109 13.03 2.87 -7.47
C SER A 109 12.06 3.80 -6.72
N MET A 110 11.15 4.44 -7.45
CA MET A 110 10.10 5.30 -6.86
C MET A 110 9.10 4.48 -6.03
N ASP A 111 8.66 3.33 -6.53
CA ASP A 111 7.76 2.43 -5.79
C ASP A 111 8.40 1.94 -4.49
N ARG A 112 9.66 1.53 -4.54
CA ARG A 112 10.42 1.12 -3.34
C ARG A 112 10.54 2.27 -2.32
N ALA A 113 10.84 3.48 -2.79
CA ALA A 113 10.94 4.65 -1.93
C ALA A 113 9.58 4.99 -1.28
N LEU A 114 8.50 4.95 -2.04
CA LEU A 114 7.14 5.18 -1.55
C LEU A 114 6.74 4.13 -0.52
N THR A 115 6.95 2.86 -0.83
CA THR A 115 6.67 1.75 0.10
C THR A 115 7.45 1.88 1.41
N ALA A 116 8.72 2.27 1.33
CA ALA A 116 9.54 2.52 2.52
C ALA A 116 9.02 3.72 3.33
N ALA A 117 8.56 4.79 2.68
CA ALA A 117 7.98 5.95 3.32
C ALA A 117 6.66 5.61 4.04
N VAL A 118 5.76 4.87 3.40
CA VAL A 118 4.50 4.39 3.99
C VAL A 118 4.78 3.56 5.24
N LYS A 119 5.67 2.56 5.15
CA LYS A 119 6.07 1.74 6.31
C LYS A 119 6.70 2.56 7.44
N ARG A 120 7.36 3.66 7.11
CA ARG A 120 7.91 4.57 8.12
C ARG A 120 6.80 5.33 8.85
N VAL A 121 5.82 5.84 8.13
CA VAL A 121 4.64 6.52 8.68
C VAL A 121 3.84 5.58 9.58
N GLU A 122 3.57 4.35 9.14
CA GLU A 122 2.86 3.34 9.93
C GLU A 122 3.59 3.03 11.25
N ARG A 123 4.92 2.88 11.19
CA ARG A 123 5.73 2.67 12.41
C ARG A 123 5.69 3.87 13.36
N MET A 124 5.71 5.09 12.82
CA MET A 124 5.60 6.30 13.63
C MET A 124 4.22 6.40 14.27
N HIS A 125 3.16 6.12 13.53
CA HIS A 125 1.79 6.10 14.01
C HIS A 125 1.60 5.09 15.14
N SER A 126 2.07 3.86 14.96
CA SER A 126 2.00 2.81 15.98
C SER A 126 2.75 3.19 17.26
N ARG A 127 3.93 3.81 17.13
CA ARG A 127 4.67 4.32 18.31
C ARG A 127 3.92 5.45 19.02
N ALA A 128 3.33 6.38 18.27
CA ALA A 128 2.57 7.48 18.85
C ALA A 128 1.37 6.96 19.67
N ILE A 129 0.66 5.95 19.16
CA ILE A 129 -0.45 5.31 19.90
C ILE A 129 0.06 4.68 21.21
N LEU A 130 1.17 3.95 21.17
CA LEU A 130 1.76 3.34 22.35
C LEU A 130 2.16 4.40 23.41
N TYR A 131 2.81 5.48 23.01
CA TYR A 131 3.14 6.58 23.93
C TYR A 131 1.91 7.23 24.55
N LEU A 132 0.84 7.43 23.77
CA LEU A 132 -0.41 7.97 24.32
C LEU A 132 -1.04 7.03 25.35
N GLN A 133 -1.05 5.73 25.10
CA GLN A 133 -1.57 4.74 26.05
C GLN A 133 -0.73 4.69 27.35
N GLU A 134 0.59 4.74 27.22
CA GLU A 134 1.51 4.73 28.37
C GLU A 134 1.32 5.99 29.21
N SER A 135 1.28 7.17 28.59
CA SER A 135 1.00 8.45 29.27
C SER A 135 -0.36 8.46 29.99
N GLN A 136 -1.39 7.85 29.42
CA GLN A 136 -2.68 7.73 30.10
C GLN A 136 -2.63 6.82 31.33
N LYS A 137 -1.89 5.70 31.26
CA LYS A 137 -1.67 4.82 32.41
C LYS A 137 -0.93 5.50 33.54
N GLU A 138 0.14 6.26 33.22
CA GLU A 138 0.89 7.03 34.22
C GLU A 138 0.03 8.08 34.90
N ARG A 139 -0.78 8.82 34.15
CA ARG A 139 -1.73 9.79 34.73
C ARG A 139 -2.77 9.10 35.63
N ALA A 140 -3.32 7.97 35.21
CA ALA A 140 -4.26 7.21 36.02
C ALA A 140 -3.61 6.74 37.35
N MET A 141 -2.36 6.24 37.31
CA MET A 141 -1.63 5.87 38.52
C MET A 141 -1.37 7.06 39.45
N LEU A 142 -1.03 8.22 38.89
CA LEU A 142 -0.90 9.46 39.68
C LEU A 142 -2.20 9.86 40.37
N TYR A 143 -3.33 9.79 39.70
CA TYR A 143 -4.64 10.10 40.32
C TYR A 143 -4.99 9.11 41.41
N VAL A 144 -4.74 7.81 41.20
CA VAL A 144 -4.98 6.79 42.22
C VAL A 144 -4.09 7.03 43.46
N SER A 145 -2.81 7.32 43.27
CA SER A 145 -1.87 7.60 44.39
C SER A 145 -2.26 8.86 45.17
N LEU A 146 -2.70 9.91 44.49
CA LEU A 146 -3.21 11.12 45.14
C LEU A 146 -4.49 10.86 45.93
N ALA A 147 -5.41 10.05 45.41
CA ALA A 147 -6.63 9.66 46.13
C ALA A 147 -6.33 8.86 47.38
N VAL A 148 -5.40 7.91 47.31
CA VAL A 148 -4.94 7.13 48.50
C VAL A 148 -4.32 8.04 49.55
N LEU A 149 -3.47 8.97 49.11
CA LEU A 149 -2.82 9.94 50.03
C LEU A 149 -3.86 10.81 50.76
N ALA A 150 -4.86 11.30 50.01
CA ALA A 150 -5.97 12.08 50.57
C ALA A 150 -6.78 11.29 51.60
N LEU A 151 -7.04 10.02 51.37
CA LEU A 151 -7.74 9.12 52.29
C LEU A 151 -6.90 8.92 53.59
N ILE A 152 -5.59 8.70 53.48
CA ILE A 152 -4.70 8.52 54.64
C ILE A 152 -4.68 9.82 55.46
N CYS A 153 -4.53 10.98 54.82
CA CYS A 153 -4.58 12.28 55.52
C CYS A 153 -5.93 12.49 56.21
N GLY A 154 -7.04 12.17 55.59
CA GLY A 154 -8.38 12.24 56.16
C GLY A 154 -8.54 11.35 57.40
N LEU A 155 -8.04 10.12 57.35
CA LEU A 155 -8.00 9.20 58.50
C LEU A 155 -7.14 9.72 59.66
N CYS A 156 -5.98 10.26 59.35
CA CYS A 156 -5.09 10.85 60.38
C CYS A 156 -5.76 12.04 61.08
N VAL A 157 -6.42 12.92 60.35
CA VAL A 157 -7.17 14.04 60.91
C VAL A 157 -8.36 13.56 61.76
N ALA A 158 -9.08 12.56 61.31
CA ALA A 158 -10.20 11.99 62.08
C ALA A 158 -9.73 11.34 63.42
N LEU A 159 -8.65 10.57 63.36
CA LEU A 159 -8.04 9.96 64.54
C LEU A 159 -7.51 11.03 65.52
N TYR A 160 -6.89 12.07 65.02
CA TYR A 160 -6.41 13.20 65.82
C TYR A 160 -7.58 13.92 66.52
N ARG A 161 -8.68 14.19 65.82
CA ARG A 161 -9.90 14.77 66.40
C ARG A 161 -10.52 13.90 67.47
N MET A 162 -10.64 12.56 67.24
CA MET A 162 -11.14 11.66 68.21
C MET A 162 -10.29 11.60 69.50
N ASN A 163 -8.96 11.61 69.37
CA ASN A 163 -8.04 11.67 70.52
C ASN A 163 -8.16 12.98 71.31
N LEU A 164 -8.35 14.09 70.63
CA LEU A 164 -8.62 15.38 71.30
C LEU A 164 -9.94 15.39 72.08
N LEU A 165 -10.99 14.81 71.54
CA LEU A 165 -12.27 14.68 72.21
C LEU A 165 -12.20 13.76 73.45
N ARG A 166 -11.48 12.63 73.35
CA ARG A 166 -11.23 11.72 74.49
C ARG A 166 -10.43 12.33 75.63
N ARG A 167 -9.55 13.32 75.36
CA ARG A 167 -8.78 14.04 76.39
C ARG A 167 -9.56 15.13 77.12
N LYS A 168 -10.70 15.54 76.60
CA LYS A 168 -11.61 16.56 77.20
C LYS A 168 -12.77 16.00 77.97
N SER A 169 -13.00 14.69 77.90
CA SER A 169 -13.93 13.92 78.72
C SER A 169 -13.21 13.28 79.90
#